data_59499c4dabab8a6a25567986fad6a7e3
#
_entry.id   59499c4dabab8a6a25567986fad6a7e3
#
_cell.length_a   1.000
_cell.length_b   1.000
_cell.length_c   1.000
_cell.angle_alpha   90.00
_cell.angle_beta   90.00
_cell.angle_gamma   90.00
#
_symmetry.space_group_name_H-M   'P 1'
#
loop_
_entity.id
_entity.type
_entity.pdbx_description
1 polymer ?
#
loop_
_entity_poly.entity_id
_entity_poly.type
_entity_poly.pdbx_seq_one_letter_code
_entity_poly.pdbx_strand_id
1 'polypeptide(L)'
;MRRSGVALSVLAIFLGVTFAAEAQVPPVLPGTQGDFAGLVDIGGRKIYLECRGRGSPTVVLVAGARSSARYWTDDRRGAASVRTMVFPTIAATTRVCAYDRPGTYAEIDEKLFVSRSDPVAQPTTATAMVADLHALLRAAGVPGPYVLAGHSLGGFLSRMYASMYPEQIVGMVVIDAYSEFLEPIFGPEGWPRLVRLNAPSNEVKPIPGYGDAETWIFGEANDVMRRLTTASPLRPMPMAVLAHKVPFAMPADPAVSQGFTSEELEPLLFAANRAQAMHVPNARFFVASKSGHDIHQDQPALVAEAIRQVVAGVRSPDTWYELAACCRP
;
A
#
# COMPACT_ATOMS: atom_id res chain seq x y z
N MET A 1 65.13 -17.79 -59.44
CA MET A 1 63.97 -18.59 -59.02
C MET A 1 63.65 -18.18 -57.54
N ARG A 2 62.68 -17.30 -57.34
CA ARG A 2 62.22 -16.87 -56.02
C ARG A 2 60.87 -17.56 -55.75
N ARG A 3 60.80 -18.34 -54.70
CA ARG A 3 59.54 -18.95 -54.19
C ARG A 3 58.88 -18.00 -53.20
N SER A 4 57.70 -17.52 -53.54
CA SER A 4 56.86 -16.72 -52.66
C SER A 4 56.04 -17.67 -51.79
N GLY A 5 56.22 -17.59 -50.48
CA GLY A 5 55.36 -18.28 -49.48
C GLY A 5 54.16 -17.41 -49.12
N VAL A 6 53.00 -17.97 -49.30
CA VAL A 6 51.70 -17.36 -48.84
C VAL A 6 51.45 -17.80 -47.42
N ALA A 7 51.44 -16.87 -46.51
CA ALA A 7 50.99 -17.12 -45.12
C ALA A 7 49.50 -17.03 -45.02
N LEU A 8 48.84 -18.12 -44.64
CA LEU A 8 47.39 -18.14 -44.32
C LEU A 8 47.22 -17.73 -42.85
N SER A 9 46.66 -16.56 -42.63
CA SER A 9 46.22 -16.13 -41.26
C SER A 9 44.84 -16.70 -41.01
N VAL A 10 44.75 -17.59 -40.02
CA VAL A 10 43.47 -18.12 -39.49
C VAL A 10 42.96 -17.15 -38.43
N LEU A 11 41.85 -16.46 -38.76
CA LEU A 11 41.15 -15.58 -37.84
C LEU A 11 40.22 -16.44 -36.95
N ALA A 12 40.54 -16.64 -35.68
CA ALA A 12 39.69 -17.32 -34.72
C ALA A 12 38.62 -16.33 -34.23
N ILE A 13 37.36 -16.53 -34.63
CA ILE A 13 36.21 -15.78 -34.11
C ILE A 13 35.81 -16.44 -32.78
N PHE A 14 36.10 -15.79 -31.67
CA PHE A 14 35.52 -16.15 -30.36
C PHE A 14 34.10 -15.63 -30.29
N LEU A 15 33.11 -16.50 -30.48
CA LEU A 15 31.71 -16.22 -30.09
C LEU A 15 31.65 -16.25 -28.53
N GLY A 16 31.64 -15.06 -27.94
CA GLY A 16 31.31 -14.89 -26.53
C GLY A 16 29.84 -15.19 -26.28
N VAL A 17 29.53 -16.35 -25.72
CA VAL A 17 28.20 -16.66 -25.19
C VAL A 17 28.07 -15.93 -23.86
N THR A 18 27.38 -14.79 -23.88
CA THR A 18 26.94 -14.12 -22.65
C THR A 18 25.77 -14.91 -22.07
N PHE A 19 26.05 -15.69 -21.03
CA PHE A 19 24.99 -16.24 -20.17
C PHE A 19 24.36 -15.06 -19.42
N ALA A 20 23.13 -14.70 -19.78
CA ALA A 20 22.29 -13.89 -18.92
C ALA A 20 22.07 -14.70 -17.63
N ALA A 21 22.56 -14.18 -16.50
CA ALA A 21 22.24 -14.76 -15.20
C ALA A 21 20.71 -14.64 -15.01
N GLU A 22 20.01 -15.75 -15.12
CA GLU A 22 18.63 -15.84 -14.68
C GLU A 22 18.60 -15.48 -13.20
N ALA A 23 17.87 -14.42 -12.86
CA ALA A 23 17.64 -14.07 -11.47
C ALA A 23 16.98 -15.27 -10.79
N GLN A 24 17.71 -15.94 -9.90
CA GLN A 24 17.19 -17.07 -9.14
C GLN A 24 16.03 -16.59 -8.30
N VAL A 25 14.83 -17.10 -8.59
CA VAL A 25 13.64 -16.87 -7.74
C VAL A 25 13.98 -17.48 -6.37
N PRO A 26 13.98 -16.68 -5.29
CA PRO A 26 14.30 -17.23 -3.97
C PRO A 26 13.34 -18.36 -3.60
N PRO A 27 13.80 -19.40 -2.92
CA PRO A 27 12.97 -20.53 -2.55
C PRO A 27 11.83 -20.07 -1.64
N VAL A 28 10.63 -20.57 -1.89
CA VAL A 28 9.45 -20.34 -1.02
C VAL A 28 9.77 -20.87 0.39
N LEU A 29 9.58 -20.03 1.40
CA LEU A 29 9.85 -20.41 2.79
C LEU A 29 8.85 -21.49 3.24
N PRO A 30 9.32 -22.63 3.76
CA PRO A 30 8.45 -23.64 4.34
C PRO A 30 7.66 -23.04 5.52
N GLY A 31 6.35 -23.26 5.57
CA GLY A 31 5.51 -22.87 6.71
C GLY A 31 4.76 -21.54 6.57
N THR A 32 4.94 -20.76 5.49
CA THR A 32 4.17 -19.52 5.28
C THR A 32 2.70 -19.74 4.96
N GLN A 33 2.25 -20.98 4.74
CA GLN A 33 0.83 -21.33 4.61
C GLN A 33 0.09 -21.41 5.97
N GLY A 34 0.83 -21.50 7.07
CA GLY A 34 0.34 -21.34 8.45
C GLY A 34 0.50 -19.90 8.96
N ASP A 35 0.36 -19.71 10.26
CA ASP A 35 0.73 -18.46 10.91
C ASP A 35 2.24 -18.25 10.79
N PHE A 36 2.64 -17.06 10.37
CA PHE A 36 4.02 -16.69 10.12
C PHE A 36 4.27 -15.26 10.60
N ALA A 37 5.41 -15.02 11.21
CA ALA A 37 5.90 -13.68 11.52
C ALA A 37 7.43 -13.69 11.44
N GLY A 38 8.02 -12.94 10.50
CA GLY A 38 9.46 -12.93 10.30
C GLY A 38 9.91 -12.16 9.07
N LEU A 39 11.20 -12.22 8.83
CA LEU A 39 11.85 -11.60 7.68
C LEU A 39 11.86 -12.55 6.48
N VAL A 40 11.45 -12.04 5.33
CA VAL A 40 11.45 -12.73 4.04
C VAL A 40 12.45 -12.06 3.12
N ASP A 41 13.39 -12.82 2.58
CA ASP A 41 14.35 -12.33 1.58
C ASP A 41 13.65 -12.19 0.23
N ILE A 42 13.69 -10.99 -0.33
CA ILE A 42 13.07 -10.65 -1.61
C ILE A 42 14.08 -10.54 -2.76
N GLY A 43 15.31 -10.99 -2.53
CA GLY A 43 16.43 -10.91 -3.49
C GLY A 43 17.43 -9.82 -3.11
N GLY A 44 18.17 -10.03 -2.03
CA GLY A 44 19.25 -9.14 -1.57
C GLY A 44 18.91 -8.22 -0.41
N ARG A 45 17.66 -8.21 0.06
CA ARG A 45 17.21 -7.56 1.29
C ARG A 45 15.98 -8.25 1.85
N LYS A 46 15.70 -8.02 3.13
CA LYS A 46 14.64 -8.70 3.86
C LYS A 46 13.53 -7.73 4.23
N ILE A 47 12.30 -8.17 4.02
CA ILE A 47 11.09 -7.44 4.42
C ILE A 47 10.34 -8.26 5.47
N TYR A 48 9.91 -7.59 6.55
CA TYR A 48 9.09 -8.22 7.57
C TYR A 48 7.67 -8.45 7.07
N LEU A 49 7.21 -9.66 7.24
CA LEU A 49 5.86 -10.11 6.95
C LEU A 49 5.27 -10.82 8.16
N GLU A 50 4.02 -10.54 8.47
CA GLU A 50 3.20 -11.30 9.41
C GLU A 50 1.93 -11.72 8.71
N CYS A 51 1.62 -13.04 8.78
CA CYS A 51 0.38 -13.61 8.26
C CYS A 51 -0.26 -14.49 9.32
N ARG A 52 -1.58 -14.39 9.47
CA ARG A 52 -2.37 -15.24 10.39
C ARG A 52 -3.69 -15.66 9.75
N GLY A 53 -4.31 -16.65 10.37
CA GLY A 53 -5.60 -17.16 9.93
C GLY A 53 -5.50 -18.06 8.70
N ARG A 54 -6.64 -18.57 8.26
CA ARG A 54 -6.75 -19.54 7.15
C ARG A 54 -7.94 -19.20 6.27
N GLY A 55 -7.86 -19.60 5.00
CA GLY A 55 -8.93 -19.40 4.02
C GLY A 55 -8.51 -18.50 2.86
N SER A 56 -9.44 -18.30 1.94
CA SER A 56 -9.27 -17.50 0.72
C SER A 56 -10.49 -16.59 0.54
N PRO A 57 -10.31 -15.43 -0.08
CA PRO A 57 -9.03 -14.82 -0.52
C PRO A 57 -8.14 -14.44 0.66
N THR A 58 -6.83 -14.32 0.41
CA THR A 58 -5.91 -13.71 1.40
C THR A 58 -6.11 -12.20 1.41
N VAL A 59 -6.30 -11.62 2.59
CA VAL A 59 -6.32 -10.17 2.79
C VAL A 59 -4.89 -9.66 3.02
N VAL A 60 -4.46 -8.64 2.30
CA VAL A 60 -3.17 -7.97 2.52
C VAL A 60 -3.42 -6.54 2.98
N LEU A 61 -2.96 -6.22 4.18
CA LEU A 61 -3.10 -4.90 4.79
C LEU A 61 -1.89 -4.04 4.42
N VAL A 62 -2.15 -2.90 3.78
CA VAL A 62 -1.12 -1.97 3.31
C VAL A 62 -1.21 -0.66 4.11
N ALA A 63 -0.23 -0.41 4.94
CA ALA A 63 -0.23 0.74 5.84
C ALA A 63 -0.01 2.07 5.11
N GLY A 64 -0.37 3.19 5.75
CA GLY A 64 -0.16 4.54 5.27
C GLY A 64 1.32 4.94 5.19
N ALA A 65 1.60 6.15 4.72
CA ALA A 65 2.96 6.68 4.67
C ALA A 65 3.60 6.66 6.05
N ARG A 66 4.86 6.23 6.13
CA ARG A 66 5.64 6.08 7.37
C ARG A 66 5.04 5.14 8.41
N SER A 67 3.89 4.52 8.13
CA SER A 67 3.17 3.66 9.07
C SER A 67 3.56 2.19 8.87
N SER A 68 3.95 1.52 9.95
CA SER A 68 4.26 0.08 9.92
C SER A 68 3.02 -0.79 10.10
N ALA A 69 3.18 -2.10 9.87
CA ALA A 69 2.12 -3.09 10.08
C ALA A 69 1.54 -3.09 11.50
N ARG A 70 2.28 -2.56 12.49
CA ARG A 70 1.82 -2.48 13.87
C ARG A 70 0.50 -1.73 14.03
N TYR A 71 0.24 -0.72 13.22
CA TYR A 71 -1.03 0.01 13.27
C TYR A 71 -2.25 -0.82 12.84
N TRP A 72 -2.04 -2.00 12.27
CA TRP A 72 -3.11 -2.95 12.02
C TRP A 72 -3.32 -3.94 13.18
N THR A 73 -2.26 -4.17 13.97
CA THR A 73 -2.26 -5.16 15.07
C THR A 73 -2.45 -4.52 16.45
N ASP A 74 -1.84 -3.36 16.67
CA ASP A 74 -1.73 -2.72 17.96
C ASP A 74 -2.56 -1.43 18.02
N ASP A 75 -3.27 -1.23 19.12
CA ASP A 75 -3.96 0.04 19.35
C ASP A 75 -2.93 1.11 19.74
N ARG A 76 -2.93 2.25 19.06
CA ARG A 76 -2.03 3.37 19.38
C ARG A 76 -2.19 3.90 20.82
N ARG A 77 -3.33 3.60 21.47
CA ARG A 77 -3.58 3.93 22.88
C ARG A 77 -2.83 3.02 23.85
N GLY A 78 -2.11 2.00 23.34
CA GLY A 78 -1.33 1.08 24.15
C GLY A 78 -2.14 -0.06 24.78
N ALA A 79 -1.46 -0.81 25.64
CA ALA A 79 -1.98 -2.04 26.25
C ALA A 79 -3.23 -1.85 27.15
N ALA A 80 -3.51 -0.64 27.60
CA ALA A 80 -4.71 -0.34 28.36
C ALA A 80 -6.00 -0.36 27.52
N SER A 81 -5.88 -0.34 26.18
CA SER A 81 -7.03 -0.43 25.30
C SER A 81 -7.53 -1.86 25.18
N VAL A 82 -8.85 -2.03 25.31
CA VAL A 82 -9.54 -3.33 25.15
C VAL A 82 -10.07 -3.55 23.73
N ARG A 83 -9.75 -2.67 22.80
CA ARG A 83 -10.26 -2.76 21.42
C ARG A 83 -9.51 -3.82 20.61
N THR A 84 -10.26 -4.64 19.90
CA THR A 84 -9.66 -5.57 18.93
C THR A 84 -9.39 -4.82 17.62
N MET A 85 -8.14 -4.85 17.18
CA MET A 85 -7.71 -4.18 15.96
C MET A 85 -8.06 -4.97 14.70
N VAL A 86 -7.83 -4.36 13.53
CA VAL A 86 -8.25 -4.92 12.23
C VAL A 86 -7.60 -6.29 11.96
N PHE A 87 -6.28 -6.40 12.14
CA PHE A 87 -5.55 -7.62 11.82
C PHE A 87 -6.07 -8.85 12.59
N PRO A 88 -6.13 -8.87 13.93
CA PRO A 88 -6.65 -10.02 14.66
C PRO A 88 -8.13 -10.29 14.35
N THR A 89 -8.94 -9.27 14.08
CA THR A 89 -10.35 -9.43 13.70
C THR A 89 -10.49 -10.16 12.37
N ILE A 90 -9.68 -9.83 11.37
CA ILE A 90 -9.73 -10.47 10.05
C ILE A 90 -9.10 -11.86 10.09
N ALA A 91 -8.04 -12.07 10.88
CA ALA A 91 -7.41 -13.38 11.06
C ALA A 91 -8.39 -14.47 11.54
N ALA A 92 -9.43 -14.07 12.27
CA ALA A 92 -10.49 -15.00 12.73
C ALA A 92 -11.43 -15.45 11.60
N THR A 93 -11.43 -14.80 10.43
CA THR A 93 -12.42 -15.04 9.34
C THR A 93 -11.80 -15.51 8.02
N THR A 94 -10.57 -15.11 7.76
CA THR A 94 -9.80 -15.48 6.56
C THR A 94 -8.31 -15.34 6.84
N ARG A 95 -7.47 -15.72 5.88
CA ARG A 95 -6.05 -15.43 5.94
C ARG A 95 -5.80 -13.94 5.77
N VAL A 96 -5.00 -13.34 6.64
CA VAL A 96 -4.59 -11.95 6.56
C VAL A 96 -3.09 -11.79 6.74
N CYS A 97 -2.49 -10.92 5.96
CA CYS A 97 -1.07 -10.56 6.03
C CYS A 97 -0.91 -9.05 6.18
N ALA A 98 0.11 -8.64 6.91
CA ALA A 98 0.58 -7.26 7.00
C ALA A 98 2.11 -7.24 6.96
N TYR A 99 2.70 -6.17 6.49
CA TYR A 99 4.15 -6.07 6.30
C TYR A 99 4.66 -4.67 6.61
N ASP A 100 5.94 -4.59 6.95
CA ASP A 100 6.61 -3.31 7.14
C ASP A 100 7.35 -2.91 5.87
N ARG A 101 7.00 -1.75 5.29
CA ARG A 101 7.87 -1.14 4.29
C ARG A 101 9.13 -0.59 4.97
N PRO A 102 10.29 -0.56 4.25
CA PRO A 102 11.47 0.13 4.76
C PRO A 102 11.20 1.59 5.14
N GLY A 103 11.74 2.04 6.26
CA GLY A 103 11.59 3.42 6.72
C GLY A 103 10.25 3.73 7.40
N THR A 104 9.38 2.74 7.58
CA THR A 104 8.13 2.90 8.34
C THR A 104 8.35 2.73 9.85
N TYR A 105 7.42 3.24 10.65
CA TYR A 105 7.46 3.11 12.11
C TYR A 105 6.04 3.14 12.69
N ALA A 106 5.93 2.86 13.96
CA ALA A 106 4.71 3.09 14.73
C ALA A 106 5.06 3.74 16.07
N GLU A 107 4.21 4.63 16.52
CA GLU A 107 4.25 5.19 17.86
C GLU A 107 3.05 4.66 18.63
N ILE A 108 3.31 3.81 19.61
CA ILE A 108 2.32 3.13 20.43
C ILE A 108 2.64 3.41 21.89
N ASP A 109 1.71 4.01 22.63
CA ASP A 109 1.90 4.33 24.05
C ASP A 109 3.24 5.10 24.26
N GLU A 110 3.45 6.17 23.48
CA GLU A 110 4.64 7.02 23.46
C GLU A 110 5.98 6.31 23.15
N LYS A 111 5.92 5.05 22.71
CA LYS A 111 7.09 4.27 22.32
C LYS A 111 7.21 4.19 20.80
N LEU A 112 8.41 4.50 20.29
CA LEU A 112 8.73 4.36 18.89
C LEU A 112 9.14 2.91 18.57
N PHE A 113 8.45 2.32 17.61
CA PHE A 113 8.76 1.02 17.02
C PHE A 113 9.14 1.22 15.55
N VAL A 114 10.42 1.08 15.24
CA VAL A 114 10.91 1.22 13.87
C VAL A 114 10.54 0.00 13.02
N SER A 115 10.61 0.15 11.69
CA SER A 115 10.43 -0.96 10.75
C SER A 115 11.35 -2.13 11.09
N ARG A 116 10.79 -3.33 10.95
CA ARG A 116 11.54 -4.59 11.12
C ARG A 116 12.23 -5.02 9.82
N SER A 117 11.94 -4.36 8.70
CA SER A 117 12.55 -4.61 7.39
C SER A 117 13.92 -3.95 7.27
N ASP A 118 14.73 -4.47 6.37
CA ASP A 118 16.03 -3.86 6.05
C ASP A 118 15.85 -2.42 5.54
N PRO A 119 16.67 -1.46 5.95
CA PRO A 119 16.61 -0.09 5.47
C PRO A 119 16.99 0.02 3.99
N VAL A 120 16.43 1.02 3.31
CA VAL A 120 16.80 1.41 1.94
C VAL A 120 17.01 2.91 1.87
N ALA A 121 17.78 3.35 0.89
CA ALA A 121 17.94 4.78 0.62
C ALA A 121 16.58 5.43 0.30
N GLN A 122 16.39 6.65 0.79
CA GLN A 122 15.21 7.45 0.55
C GLN A 122 15.55 8.69 -0.31
N PRO A 123 14.61 9.20 -1.11
CA PRO A 123 13.23 8.72 -1.31
C PRO A 123 13.16 7.46 -2.18
N THR A 124 12.08 6.67 -1.98
CA THR A 124 11.72 5.57 -2.87
C THR A 124 10.56 5.98 -3.80
N THR A 125 10.32 5.21 -4.87
CA THR A 125 9.18 5.41 -5.76
C THR A 125 8.00 4.54 -5.37
N ALA A 126 6.78 4.97 -5.67
CA ALA A 126 5.58 4.16 -5.47
C ALA A 126 5.64 2.83 -6.24
N THR A 127 6.24 2.85 -7.45
CA THR A 127 6.46 1.65 -8.27
C THR A 127 7.39 0.66 -7.56
N ALA A 128 8.48 1.13 -6.95
CA ALA A 128 9.39 0.27 -6.18
C ALA A 128 8.69 -0.32 -4.96
N MET A 129 7.88 0.46 -4.23
CA MET A 129 7.11 -0.04 -3.08
C MET A 129 6.12 -1.15 -3.50
N VAL A 130 5.48 -1.02 -4.67
CA VAL A 130 4.58 -2.04 -5.22
C VAL A 130 5.35 -3.28 -5.68
N ALA A 131 6.50 -3.10 -6.33
CA ALA A 131 7.37 -4.21 -6.74
C ALA A 131 7.87 -5.01 -5.53
N ASP A 132 8.22 -4.34 -4.44
CA ASP A 132 8.60 -4.97 -3.17
C ASP A 132 7.49 -5.83 -2.58
N LEU A 133 6.26 -5.30 -2.54
CA LEU A 133 5.12 -6.08 -2.08
C LEU A 133 4.90 -7.32 -2.96
N HIS A 134 4.99 -7.17 -4.28
CA HIS A 134 4.86 -8.30 -5.19
C HIS A 134 5.94 -9.35 -4.97
N ALA A 135 7.20 -8.93 -4.87
CA ALA A 135 8.32 -9.82 -4.58
C ALA A 135 8.17 -10.52 -3.22
N LEU A 136 7.72 -9.77 -2.20
CA LEU A 136 7.46 -10.29 -0.85
C LEU A 136 6.41 -11.40 -0.86
N LEU A 137 5.25 -11.17 -1.46
CA LEU A 137 4.16 -12.14 -1.50
C LEU A 137 4.58 -13.41 -2.26
N ARG A 138 5.34 -13.26 -3.33
CA ARG A 138 5.91 -14.38 -4.09
C ARG A 138 6.96 -15.16 -3.30
N ALA A 139 7.95 -14.47 -2.73
CA ALA A 139 9.04 -15.10 -1.98
C ALA A 139 8.52 -15.81 -0.72
N ALA A 140 7.52 -15.23 -0.07
CA ALA A 140 6.85 -15.84 1.07
C ALA A 140 5.88 -16.97 0.69
N GLY A 141 5.60 -17.20 -0.59
CA GLY A 141 4.60 -18.18 -1.02
C GLY A 141 3.19 -17.91 -0.49
N VAL A 142 2.85 -16.63 -0.29
CA VAL A 142 1.50 -16.26 0.14
C VAL A 142 0.51 -16.54 -0.98
N PRO A 143 -0.49 -17.42 -0.76
CA PRO A 143 -1.40 -17.77 -1.83
C PRO A 143 -2.36 -16.63 -2.18
N GLY A 144 -2.47 -16.32 -3.47
CA GLY A 144 -3.56 -15.50 -3.99
C GLY A 144 -4.83 -16.31 -4.28
N PRO A 145 -5.90 -15.66 -4.79
CA PRO A 145 -5.97 -14.25 -5.10
C PRO A 145 -6.07 -13.37 -3.85
N TYR A 146 -5.79 -12.06 -3.99
CA TYR A 146 -5.75 -11.14 -2.85
C TYR A 146 -6.93 -10.19 -2.81
N VAL A 147 -7.35 -9.83 -1.59
CA VAL A 147 -8.06 -8.60 -1.28
C VAL A 147 -7.07 -7.64 -0.65
N LEU A 148 -6.86 -6.48 -1.29
CA LEU A 148 -5.99 -5.44 -0.72
C LEU A 148 -6.82 -4.49 0.14
N ALA A 149 -6.35 -4.21 1.36
CA ALA A 149 -6.94 -3.20 2.23
C ALA A 149 -5.87 -2.18 2.61
N GLY A 150 -5.96 -0.98 2.04
CA GLY A 150 -4.93 0.04 2.13
C GLY A 150 -5.42 1.33 2.75
N HIS A 151 -4.67 1.87 3.72
CA HIS A 151 -4.90 3.16 4.35
C HIS A 151 -3.98 4.23 3.73
N SER A 152 -4.52 5.43 3.46
CA SER A 152 -3.72 6.59 3.01
C SER A 152 -2.85 6.25 1.79
N LEU A 153 -1.52 6.42 1.85
CA LEU A 153 -0.59 5.95 0.81
C LEU A 153 -0.79 4.47 0.49
N GLY A 154 -1.07 3.63 1.48
CA GLY A 154 -1.33 2.21 1.26
C GLY A 154 -2.53 1.93 0.35
N GLY A 155 -3.55 2.77 0.37
CA GLY A 155 -4.68 2.68 -0.56
C GLY A 155 -4.28 3.03 -2.00
N PHE A 156 -3.44 4.03 -2.18
CA PHE A 156 -2.85 4.38 -3.46
C PHE A 156 -1.98 3.24 -4.01
N LEU A 157 -1.08 2.69 -3.18
CA LEU A 157 -0.24 1.54 -3.56
C LEU A 157 -1.08 0.29 -3.89
N SER A 158 -2.20 0.08 -3.19
CA SER A 158 -3.13 -1.03 -3.47
C SER A 158 -3.77 -0.89 -4.85
N ARG A 159 -4.19 0.32 -5.23
CA ARG A 159 -4.73 0.61 -6.57
C ARG A 159 -3.67 0.44 -7.64
N MET A 160 -2.45 0.94 -7.40
CA MET A 160 -1.31 0.76 -8.30
C MET A 160 -0.96 -0.71 -8.48
N TYR A 161 -0.94 -1.49 -7.40
CA TYR A 161 -0.72 -2.94 -7.45
C TYR A 161 -1.78 -3.63 -8.31
N ALA A 162 -3.05 -3.30 -8.12
CA ALA A 162 -4.14 -3.89 -8.90
C ALA A 162 -4.07 -3.56 -10.40
N SER A 163 -3.55 -2.39 -10.78
CA SER A 163 -3.30 -2.05 -12.19
C SER A 163 -2.05 -2.76 -12.75
N MET A 164 -1.01 -2.98 -11.94
CA MET A 164 0.22 -3.66 -12.36
C MET A 164 0.06 -5.20 -12.41
N TYR A 165 -0.74 -5.76 -11.52
CA TYR A 165 -0.93 -7.22 -11.35
C TYR A 165 -2.41 -7.59 -11.28
N PRO A 166 -3.22 -7.26 -12.30
CA PRO A 166 -4.68 -7.32 -12.24
C PRO A 166 -5.23 -8.74 -12.01
N GLU A 167 -4.47 -9.79 -12.40
CA GLU A 167 -4.90 -11.19 -12.23
C GLU A 167 -4.82 -11.65 -10.76
N GLN A 168 -4.09 -10.92 -9.92
CA GLN A 168 -3.89 -11.32 -8.53
C GLN A 168 -4.91 -10.71 -7.58
N ILE A 169 -5.66 -9.68 -8.02
CA ILE A 169 -6.54 -8.90 -7.17
C ILE A 169 -8.00 -9.21 -7.50
N VAL A 170 -8.77 -9.55 -6.47
CA VAL A 170 -10.19 -9.92 -6.58
C VAL A 170 -11.11 -9.02 -5.74
N GLY A 171 -10.55 -8.13 -4.93
CA GLY A 171 -11.32 -7.19 -4.13
C GLY A 171 -10.42 -6.13 -3.48
N MET A 172 -11.01 -5.03 -3.06
CA MET A 172 -10.25 -3.92 -2.49
C MET A 172 -11.03 -3.15 -1.42
N VAL A 173 -10.32 -2.72 -0.36
CA VAL A 173 -10.82 -1.73 0.61
C VAL A 173 -9.85 -0.56 0.65
N VAL A 174 -10.31 0.61 0.24
CA VAL A 174 -9.54 1.85 0.21
C VAL A 174 -9.98 2.71 1.38
N ILE A 175 -9.04 3.02 2.27
CA ILE A 175 -9.34 3.63 3.56
C ILE A 175 -8.68 5.01 3.59
N ASP A 176 -9.50 6.04 3.39
CA ASP A 176 -9.09 7.45 3.39
C ASP A 176 -7.79 7.73 2.63
N ALA A 177 -7.76 7.24 1.39
CA ALA A 177 -6.52 7.08 0.66
C ALA A 177 -6.11 8.33 -0.13
N TYR A 178 -4.80 8.54 -0.19
CA TYR A 178 -4.20 9.41 -1.19
C TYR A 178 -4.57 8.94 -2.61
N SER A 179 -4.72 9.89 -3.54
CA SER A 179 -4.99 9.56 -4.94
C SER A 179 -4.51 10.64 -5.90
N GLU A 180 -4.30 10.25 -7.15
CA GLU A 180 -3.99 11.13 -8.28
C GLU A 180 -5.13 12.13 -8.60
N PHE A 181 -6.33 11.90 -8.04
CA PHE A 181 -7.48 12.79 -8.18
C PHE A 181 -7.35 14.07 -7.35
N LEU A 182 -6.49 14.08 -6.35
CA LEU A 182 -6.24 15.27 -5.53
C LEU A 182 -5.77 16.44 -6.40
N GLU A 183 -4.83 16.20 -7.30
CA GLU A 183 -4.28 17.26 -8.14
C GLU A 183 -5.35 18.01 -8.97
N PRO A 184 -6.18 17.36 -9.79
CA PRO A 184 -7.24 18.07 -10.54
C PRO A 184 -8.35 18.64 -9.63
N ILE A 185 -8.63 18.02 -8.48
CA ILE A 185 -9.67 18.49 -7.55
C ILE A 185 -9.20 19.76 -6.83
N PHE A 186 -7.95 19.83 -6.41
CA PHE A 186 -7.37 21.01 -5.79
C PHE A 186 -7.07 22.13 -6.81
N GLY A 187 -6.90 21.78 -8.08
CA GLY A 187 -6.62 22.71 -9.16
C GLY A 187 -5.24 23.35 -9.08
N PRO A 188 -4.95 24.28 -10.02
CA PRO A 188 -3.60 24.85 -10.18
C PRO A 188 -3.15 25.70 -8.99
N GLU A 189 -4.06 26.25 -8.21
CA GLU A 189 -3.73 27.06 -7.03
C GLU A 189 -3.66 26.22 -5.75
N GLY A 190 -4.60 25.31 -5.56
CA GLY A 190 -4.70 24.48 -4.36
C GLY A 190 -3.68 23.34 -4.31
N TRP A 191 -3.40 22.70 -5.45
CA TRP A 191 -2.45 21.58 -5.50
C TRP A 191 -1.04 21.94 -5.00
N PRO A 192 -0.39 23.03 -5.45
CA PRO A 192 0.91 23.41 -4.91
C PRO A 192 0.88 23.74 -3.41
N ARG A 193 -0.25 24.25 -2.88
CA ARG A 193 -0.43 24.48 -1.43
C ARG A 193 -0.48 23.15 -0.68
N LEU A 194 -1.24 22.18 -1.19
CA LEU A 194 -1.33 20.83 -0.60
C LEU A 194 0.03 20.12 -0.61
N VAL A 195 0.79 20.21 -1.69
CA VAL A 195 2.15 19.68 -1.77
C VAL A 195 3.06 20.29 -0.72
N ARG A 196 3.03 21.62 -0.54
CA ARG A 196 3.81 22.31 0.51
C ARG A 196 3.34 21.94 1.92
N LEU A 197 2.03 21.81 2.13
CA LEU A 197 1.48 21.35 3.42
C LEU A 197 2.04 20.00 3.83
N ASN A 198 2.24 19.10 2.86
CA ASN A 198 2.80 17.78 3.08
C ASN A 198 4.34 17.71 2.96
N ALA A 199 5.00 18.80 2.59
CA ALA A 199 6.46 18.82 2.38
C ALA A 199 7.26 18.35 3.61
N PRO A 200 6.95 18.76 4.85
CA PRO A 200 7.66 18.27 6.03
C PRO A 200 7.58 16.75 6.21
N SER A 201 6.49 16.14 5.74
CA SER A 201 6.34 14.68 5.73
C SER A 201 7.14 13.99 4.63
N ASN A 202 7.63 14.76 3.64
CA ASN A 202 8.41 14.24 2.51
C ASN A 202 9.91 14.58 2.61
N GLU A 203 10.34 15.21 3.69
CA GLU A 203 11.76 15.37 3.98
C GLU A 203 12.37 14.04 4.41
N VAL A 204 13.56 13.73 3.86
CA VAL A 204 14.35 12.61 4.32
C VAL A 204 14.86 12.91 5.72
N LYS A 205 14.40 12.13 6.70
CA LYS A 205 14.77 12.29 8.12
C LYS A 205 15.24 10.95 8.66
N PRO A 206 16.35 10.92 9.40
CA PRO A 206 16.82 9.68 10.01
C PRO A 206 15.87 9.25 11.14
N ILE A 207 15.67 7.94 11.23
CA ILE A 207 15.02 7.30 12.39
C ILE A 207 16.13 6.75 13.28
N PRO A 208 16.20 7.14 14.56
CA PRO A 208 17.24 6.66 15.48
C PRO A 208 17.33 5.12 15.49
N GLY A 209 18.55 4.62 15.25
CA GLY A 209 18.83 3.17 15.28
C GLY A 209 18.33 2.36 14.08
N TYR A 210 17.86 3.03 13.01
CA TYR A 210 17.37 2.33 11.83
C TYR A 210 18.02 2.82 10.51
N GLY A 211 17.66 3.95 10.03
CA GLY A 211 18.01 4.54 8.73
C GLY A 211 17.07 5.69 8.44
N ASP A 212 16.82 5.99 7.18
CA ASP A 212 15.92 7.08 6.81
C ASP A 212 14.45 6.69 6.88
N ALA A 213 13.63 7.65 7.32
CA ALA A 213 12.18 7.53 7.30
C ALA A 213 11.66 7.44 5.86
N GLU A 214 10.64 6.61 5.65
CA GLU A 214 9.99 6.45 4.35
C GLU A 214 9.59 7.79 3.77
N THR A 215 10.02 8.02 2.54
CA THR A 215 9.78 9.24 1.79
C THR A 215 9.47 8.87 0.33
N TRP A 216 8.59 9.60 -0.34
CA TRP A 216 8.17 9.32 -1.69
C TRP A 216 7.88 10.59 -2.49
N ILE A 217 7.88 10.50 -3.82
CA ILE A 217 7.75 11.65 -4.71
C ILE A 217 6.32 11.69 -5.26
N PHE A 218 5.51 12.63 -4.79
CA PHE A 218 4.10 12.77 -5.16
C PHE A 218 3.87 12.92 -6.68
N GLY A 219 4.61 13.81 -7.34
CA GLY A 219 4.42 14.08 -8.76
C GLY A 219 4.68 12.86 -9.64
N GLU A 220 5.78 12.14 -9.40
CA GLU A 220 6.10 10.91 -10.13
C GLU A 220 5.03 9.84 -9.90
N ALA A 221 4.58 9.65 -8.66
CA ALA A 221 3.57 8.67 -8.32
C ALA A 221 2.25 8.95 -9.04
N ASN A 222 1.79 10.21 -9.08
CA ASN A 222 0.58 10.61 -9.79
C ASN A 222 0.69 10.38 -11.29
N ASP A 223 1.83 10.72 -11.90
CA ASP A 223 2.05 10.52 -13.34
C ASP A 223 2.05 9.03 -13.71
N VAL A 224 2.70 8.20 -12.91
CA VAL A 224 2.67 6.75 -13.08
C VAL A 224 1.25 6.22 -12.94
N MET A 225 0.51 6.63 -11.90
CA MET A 225 -0.84 6.14 -11.65
C MET A 225 -1.81 6.54 -12.77
N ARG A 226 -1.74 7.77 -13.28
CA ARG A 226 -2.56 8.22 -14.43
C ARG A 226 -2.31 7.38 -15.67
N ARG A 227 -1.05 7.07 -15.98
CA ARG A 227 -0.70 6.17 -17.09
C ARG A 227 -1.23 4.76 -16.88
N LEU A 228 -1.08 4.21 -15.68
CA LEU A 228 -1.59 2.88 -15.33
C LEU A 228 -3.12 2.81 -15.40
N THR A 229 -3.83 3.79 -14.87
CA THR A 229 -5.30 3.84 -14.92
C THR A 229 -5.83 3.86 -16.35
N THR A 230 -5.09 4.47 -17.29
CA THR A 230 -5.44 4.48 -18.70
C THR A 230 -5.09 3.16 -19.39
N ALA A 231 -3.90 2.60 -19.14
CA ALA A 231 -3.40 1.42 -19.83
C ALA A 231 -3.97 0.10 -19.26
N SER A 232 -4.22 0.07 -17.95
CA SER A 232 -4.72 -1.10 -17.22
C SER A 232 -5.70 -0.62 -16.13
N PRO A 233 -6.93 -0.24 -16.51
CA PRO A 233 -7.94 0.21 -15.56
C PRO A 233 -8.29 -0.91 -14.57
N LEU A 234 -8.73 -0.51 -13.38
CA LEU A 234 -9.18 -1.47 -12.38
C LEU A 234 -10.35 -2.28 -12.90
N ARG A 235 -10.26 -3.59 -12.74
CA ARG A 235 -11.35 -4.51 -13.11
C ARG A 235 -12.56 -4.34 -12.20
N PRO A 236 -13.77 -4.63 -12.66
CA PRO A 236 -14.93 -4.77 -11.79
C PRO A 236 -14.65 -5.80 -10.70
N MET A 237 -14.77 -5.40 -9.44
CA MET A 237 -14.56 -6.26 -8.28
C MET A 237 -15.33 -5.71 -7.07
N PRO A 238 -15.63 -6.51 -6.05
CA PRO A 238 -16.07 -5.98 -4.77
C PRO A 238 -15.05 -4.98 -4.23
N MET A 239 -15.48 -3.72 -4.08
CA MET A 239 -14.64 -2.62 -3.62
C MET A 239 -15.40 -1.73 -2.65
N ALA A 240 -14.78 -1.38 -1.53
CA ALA A 240 -15.27 -0.41 -0.57
C ALA A 240 -14.27 0.74 -0.44
N VAL A 241 -14.77 1.98 -0.42
CA VAL A 241 -13.99 3.18 -0.15
C VAL A 241 -14.53 3.82 1.11
N LEU A 242 -13.70 4.04 2.10
CA LEU A 242 -14.03 4.69 3.36
C LEU A 242 -13.38 6.07 3.40
N ALA A 243 -14.16 7.10 3.70
CA ALA A 243 -13.69 8.46 3.94
C ALA A 243 -13.95 8.87 5.39
N HIS A 244 -13.05 9.63 5.99
CA HIS A 244 -13.25 10.19 7.31
C HIS A 244 -14.29 11.33 7.31
N LYS A 245 -14.77 11.69 8.50
CA LYS A 245 -15.68 12.83 8.70
C LYS A 245 -15.23 13.81 9.78
N VAL A 246 -14.41 13.37 10.73
CA VAL A 246 -13.85 14.28 11.72
C VAL A 246 -12.71 15.05 11.06
N PRO A 247 -12.84 16.38 10.93
CA PRO A 247 -11.91 17.18 10.15
C PRO A 247 -10.49 17.16 10.71
N PHE A 248 -9.51 17.39 9.84
CA PHE A 248 -8.16 17.71 10.27
C PHE A 248 -8.13 18.99 11.11
N ALA A 249 -7.47 18.93 12.26
CA ALA A 249 -7.16 20.13 13.03
C ALA A 249 -6.06 20.92 12.31
N MET A 250 -6.45 21.95 11.55
CA MET A 250 -5.49 22.77 10.84
C MET A 250 -4.77 23.75 11.79
N PRO A 251 -3.43 23.85 11.69
CA PRO A 251 -2.68 24.84 12.45
C PRO A 251 -3.18 26.26 12.18
N ALA A 252 -3.26 27.08 13.23
CA ALA A 252 -3.67 28.46 13.09
C ALA A 252 -2.66 29.35 12.33
N ASP A 253 -1.38 28.95 12.31
CA ASP A 253 -0.34 29.65 11.55
C ASP A 253 -0.49 29.37 10.04
N PRO A 254 -0.79 30.39 9.22
CA PRO A 254 -0.93 30.24 7.77
C PRO A 254 0.34 29.74 7.07
N ALA A 255 1.52 29.97 7.64
CA ALA A 255 2.77 29.46 7.08
C ALA A 255 2.86 27.94 7.21
N VAL A 256 2.30 27.36 8.27
CA VAL A 256 2.24 25.93 8.51
C VAL A 256 1.06 25.29 7.77
N SER A 257 -0.14 25.88 7.90
CA SER A 257 -1.35 25.38 7.24
C SER A 257 -1.38 25.67 5.72
N GLN A 258 -0.39 26.39 5.19
CA GLN A 258 -0.37 26.88 3.80
C GLN A 258 -1.65 27.66 3.42
N GLY A 259 -2.24 28.31 4.43
CA GLY A 259 -3.49 29.07 4.32
C GLY A 259 -4.75 28.21 4.16
N PHE A 260 -4.69 26.88 4.29
CA PHE A 260 -5.89 26.05 4.33
C PHE A 260 -6.61 26.16 5.67
N THR A 261 -7.92 26.24 5.62
CA THR A 261 -8.80 25.95 6.75
C THR A 261 -9.36 24.53 6.61
N SER A 262 -9.86 23.95 7.71
CA SER A 262 -10.55 22.66 7.65
C SER A 262 -11.78 22.72 6.72
N GLU A 263 -12.52 23.82 6.74
CA GLU A 263 -13.72 24.03 5.90
C GLU A 263 -13.39 24.04 4.40
N GLU A 264 -12.23 24.55 4.02
CA GLU A 264 -11.76 24.55 2.63
C GLU A 264 -11.20 23.16 2.23
N LEU A 265 -10.44 22.53 3.12
CA LEU A 265 -9.70 21.30 2.83
C LEU A 265 -10.61 20.06 2.76
N GLU A 266 -11.51 19.90 3.73
CA GLU A 266 -12.31 18.68 3.89
C GLU A 266 -13.19 18.33 2.69
N PRO A 267 -13.94 19.28 2.08
CA PRO A 267 -14.73 18.94 0.89
C PRO A 267 -13.89 18.44 -0.29
N LEU A 268 -12.66 18.93 -0.45
CA LEU A 268 -11.75 18.52 -1.51
C LEU A 268 -11.21 17.11 -1.26
N LEU A 269 -10.82 16.80 -0.03
CA LEU A 269 -10.40 15.45 0.36
C LEU A 269 -11.55 14.44 0.22
N PHE A 270 -12.75 14.82 0.63
CA PHE A 270 -13.94 13.99 0.48
C PHE A 270 -14.25 13.72 -0.99
N ALA A 271 -14.17 14.75 -1.85
CA ALA A 271 -14.37 14.61 -3.29
C ALA A 271 -13.34 13.66 -3.92
N ALA A 272 -12.07 13.72 -3.49
CA ALA A 272 -11.03 12.81 -3.96
C ALA A 272 -11.29 11.36 -3.55
N ASN A 273 -11.76 11.11 -2.32
CA ASN A 273 -12.19 9.78 -1.90
C ASN A 273 -13.38 9.27 -2.70
N ARG A 274 -14.38 10.13 -2.98
CA ARG A 274 -15.52 9.78 -3.85
C ARG A 274 -15.08 9.43 -5.27
N ALA A 275 -14.16 10.19 -5.84
CA ALA A 275 -13.64 9.91 -7.18
C ALA A 275 -13.03 8.51 -7.27
N GLN A 276 -12.35 8.04 -6.23
CA GLN A 276 -11.80 6.67 -6.21
C GLN A 276 -12.91 5.61 -6.30
N ALA A 277 -14.04 5.80 -5.62
CA ALA A 277 -15.17 4.87 -5.70
C ALA A 277 -15.81 4.83 -7.09
N MET A 278 -15.77 5.92 -7.85
CA MET A 278 -16.37 6.00 -9.19
C MET A 278 -15.56 5.25 -10.26
N HIS A 279 -14.32 4.88 -9.98
CA HIS A 279 -13.44 4.19 -10.93
C HIS A 279 -13.69 2.68 -11.07
N VAL A 280 -14.41 2.08 -10.13
CA VAL A 280 -14.76 0.67 -10.20
C VAL A 280 -16.26 0.54 -10.19
N PRO A 281 -16.89 -0.06 -11.21
CA PRO A 281 -18.31 -0.34 -11.20
C PRO A 281 -18.71 -1.11 -9.94
N ASN A 282 -19.79 -0.68 -9.29
CA ASN A 282 -20.31 -1.27 -8.06
C ASN A 282 -19.45 -1.06 -6.80
N ALA A 283 -18.43 -0.22 -6.84
CA ALA A 283 -17.75 0.18 -5.62
C ALA A 283 -18.72 0.88 -4.65
N ARG A 284 -18.58 0.59 -3.37
CA ARG A 284 -19.37 1.20 -2.29
C ARG A 284 -18.57 2.30 -1.63
N PHE A 285 -19.26 3.39 -1.28
CA PHE A 285 -18.65 4.53 -0.61
C PHE A 285 -19.27 4.72 0.78
N PHE A 286 -18.44 4.81 1.80
CA PHE A 286 -18.85 4.93 3.19
C PHE A 286 -18.17 6.08 3.90
N VAL A 287 -18.86 6.68 4.85
CA VAL A 287 -18.32 7.76 5.67
C VAL A 287 -18.13 7.28 7.11
N ALA A 288 -16.88 7.32 7.57
CA ALA A 288 -16.52 6.99 8.95
C ALA A 288 -16.81 8.18 9.87
N SER A 289 -18.03 8.25 10.38
CA SER A 289 -18.59 9.44 11.05
C SER A 289 -17.90 9.82 12.37
N LYS A 290 -17.12 8.92 12.97
CA LYS A 290 -16.43 9.10 14.26
C LYS A 290 -14.91 9.03 14.13
N SER A 291 -14.37 9.13 12.91
CA SER A 291 -12.94 9.02 12.64
C SER A 291 -12.39 10.26 11.97
N GLY A 292 -11.15 10.60 12.33
CA GLY A 292 -10.23 11.34 11.49
C GLY A 292 -9.59 10.43 10.46
N HIS A 293 -8.46 10.87 9.91
CA HIS A 293 -7.73 10.16 8.86
C HIS A 293 -7.40 8.69 9.19
N ASP A 294 -7.07 8.41 10.44
CA ASP A 294 -6.68 7.06 10.88
C ASP A 294 -7.89 6.16 11.20
N ILE A 295 -8.79 5.96 10.22
CA ILE A 295 -10.04 5.20 10.42
C ILE A 295 -9.77 3.80 10.99
N HIS A 296 -8.70 3.14 10.57
CA HIS A 296 -8.32 1.81 11.04
C HIS A 296 -7.90 1.78 12.52
N GLN A 297 -7.48 2.93 13.06
CA GLN A 297 -7.17 3.12 14.47
C GLN A 297 -8.36 3.66 15.26
N ASP A 298 -9.15 4.56 14.69
CA ASP A 298 -10.29 5.18 15.38
C ASP A 298 -11.51 4.26 15.43
N GLN A 299 -11.83 3.61 14.31
CA GLN A 299 -12.96 2.70 14.14
C GLN A 299 -12.53 1.34 13.53
N PRO A 300 -11.66 0.55 14.20
CA PRO A 300 -11.16 -0.71 13.65
C PRO A 300 -12.26 -1.71 13.29
N ALA A 301 -13.35 -1.74 14.04
CA ALA A 301 -14.49 -2.61 13.77
C ALA A 301 -15.18 -2.26 12.43
N LEU A 302 -15.24 -0.96 12.07
CA LEU A 302 -15.81 -0.49 10.81
C LEU A 302 -14.97 -0.96 9.62
N VAL A 303 -13.64 -0.81 9.72
CA VAL A 303 -12.72 -1.28 8.69
C VAL A 303 -12.76 -2.80 8.55
N ALA A 304 -12.76 -3.52 9.65
CA ALA A 304 -12.87 -4.98 9.63
C ALA A 304 -14.18 -5.45 9.00
N GLU A 305 -15.30 -4.75 9.25
CA GLU A 305 -16.58 -5.06 8.61
C GLU A 305 -16.55 -4.79 7.09
N ALA A 306 -16.00 -3.68 6.66
CA ALA A 306 -15.83 -3.39 5.23
C ALA A 306 -14.98 -4.48 4.52
N ILE A 307 -13.88 -4.92 5.16
CA ILE A 307 -13.05 -6.01 4.63
C ILE A 307 -13.86 -7.32 4.56
N ARG A 308 -14.60 -7.69 5.62
CA ARG A 308 -15.43 -8.90 5.62
C ARG A 308 -16.47 -8.90 4.52
N GLN A 309 -17.11 -7.76 4.26
CA GLN A 309 -18.09 -7.64 3.17
C GLN A 309 -17.46 -7.77 1.79
N VAL A 310 -16.29 -7.17 1.57
CA VAL A 310 -15.54 -7.36 0.31
C VAL A 310 -15.16 -8.84 0.15
N VAL A 311 -14.64 -9.48 1.18
CA VAL A 311 -14.30 -10.91 1.16
C VAL A 311 -15.54 -11.79 0.88
N ALA A 312 -16.69 -11.47 1.49
CA ALA A 312 -17.96 -12.17 1.22
C ALA A 312 -18.41 -11.98 -0.22
N GLY A 313 -18.33 -10.75 -0.75
CA GLY A 313 -18.66 -10.46 -2.15
C GLY A 313 -17.73 -11.18 -3.15
N VAL A 314 -16.45 -11.37 -2.79
CA VAL A 314 -15.51 -12.19 -3.59
C VAL A 314 -15.91 -13.68 -3.58
N ARG A 315 -16.30 -14.20 -2.41
CA ARG A 315 -16.71 -15.61 -2.27
C ARG A 315 -18.06 -15.91 -2.92
N SER A 316 -18.94 -14.92 -2.97
CA SER A 316 -20.30 -15.03 -3.50
C SER A 316 -20.65 -13.72 -4.24
N PRO A 317 -20.21 -13.55 -5.49
CA PRO A 317 -20.35 -12.27 -6.23
C PRO A 317 -21.79 -11.76 -6.30
N ASP A 318 -22.78 -12.63 -6.39
CA ASP A 318 -24.21 -12.25 -6.46
C ASP A 318 -24.67 -11.55 -5.18
N THR A 319 -24.04 -11.83 -4.04
CA THR A 319 -24.38 -11.20 -2.76
C THR A 319 -23.79 -9.81 -2.60
N TRP A 320 -22.83 -9.42 -3.43
CA TRP A 320 -22.22 -8.07 -3.34
C TRP A 320 -23.24 -6.96 -3.52
N TYR A 321 -24.26 -7.18 -4.31
CA TYR A 321 -25.36 -6.25 -4.54
C TYR A 321 -26.40 -6.26 -3.42
N GLU A 322 -26.56 -7.40 -2.73
CA GLU A 322 -27.56 -7.62 -1.69
C GLU A 322 -27.06 -7.29 -0.29
N LEU A 323 -25.73 -7.25 -0.09
CA LEU A 323 -25.14 -6.93 1.21
C LEU A 323 -25.67 -5.58 1.70
N ALA A 324 -26.39 -5.61 2.81
CA ALA A 324 -26.77 -4.37 3.51
C ALA A 324 -25.52 -3.50 3.68
N ALA A 325 -25.63 -2.21 3.36
CA ALA A 325 -24.51 -1.30 3.48
C ALA A 325 -23.96 -1.41 4.91
N CYS A 326 -22.78 -1.96 5.06
CA CYS A 326 -22.08 -1.93 6.30
C CYS A 326 -21.93 -0.51 6.74
N CYS A 327 -21.62 0.08 7.35
CA CYS A 327 -20.98 1.40 7.47
C CYS A 327 -21.92 2.57 7.14
N ARG A 328 -23.24 2.40 7.23
CA ARG A 328 -24.15 3.54 7.20
C ARG A 328 -23.86 4.44 8.40
N PRO A 329 -23.84 5.77 8.22
CA PRO A 329 -23.59 6.72 9.31
C PRO A 329 -24.54 6.57 10.48
#